data_174a35694c0bd36d19bbd7030c1f9781
#
_entry.id   174a35694c0bd36d19bbd7030c1f9781
#
_cell.length_a   1.000
_cell.length_b   1.000
_cell.length_c   1.000
_cell.angle_alpha   90.00
_cell.angle_beta   90.00
_cell.angle_gamma   90.00
#
_symmetry.space_group_name_H-M   'P 1'
#
loop_
_entity.id
_entity.type
_entity.pdbx_description
1 polymer ?
#
loop_
_entity_poly.entity_id
_entity_poly.type
_entity_poly.pdbx_seq_one_letter_code
_entity_poly.pdbx_strand_id
1 'polypeptide(L)'
;MNLETLPQVLYGLDGIREILSSDDNAILYKKLDYNLENNEKLITAHSIVYVVNGKVSITTLDNEEFVAKNGEMLFVPRDSYFISDYLKDEKSMEVYLLFFDHDIVLKFLEKMPISSNNKSTICKLLVTDNIVNYFTSIEQMHFNNTHNKHLLEVKLLEFLHLLSETESFALTLQSSEQSKQKRAIDELMVKHYDKNISISEFASLSGRSLSSFNREFKRKHHTTPKKWLIQQRIHKAHHLLQDGKSVTESAFEIGYMNVSHFIKAYKEIYGKTPKQY
;
A
#
# COMPACT_ATOMS: atom_id res chain seq x y z
N MET A 1 -12.85 -1.03 -8.36
CA MET A 1 -11.80 -1.95 -7.91
C MET A 1 -11.89 -2.09 -6.41
N ASN A 2 -11.64 -3.25 -5.85
CA ASN A 2 -11.51 -3.41 -4.40
C ASN A 2 -10.10 -2.97 -4.00
N LEU A 3 -9.97 -2.19 -2.94
CA LEU A 3 -8.68 -1.89 -2.35
C LEU A 3 -8.04 -3.20 -1.86
N GLU A 4 -6.83 -3.47 -2.30
CA GLU A 4 -6.11 -4.68 -1.97
C GLU A 4 -5.10 -4.40 -0.86
N THR A 5 -5.16 -5.18 0.22
CA THR A 5 -4.23 -5.07 1.34
C THR A 5 -3.06 -6.02 1.15
N LEU A 6 -1.85 -5.47 1.04
CA LEU A 6 -0.63 -6.24 0.88
C LEU A 6 0.01 -6.58 2.24
N PRO A 7 0.59 -7.77 2.37
CA PRO A 7 0.83 -8.80 1.33
C PRO A 7 -0.32 -9.79 1.12
N GLN A 8 -1.34 -9.84 1.99
CA GLN A 8 -2.32 -10.94 2.09
C GLN A 8 -3.05 -11.24 0.78
N VAL A 9 -3.40 -10.20 0.03
CA VAL A 9 -4.12 -10.38 -1.26
C VAL A 9 -3.28 -11.08 -2.31
N LEU A 10 -1.95 -11.13 -2.15
CA LEU A 10 -1.06 -11.78 -3.12
C LEU A 10 -0.98 -13.29 -2.95
N TYR A 11 -1.34 -13.82 -1.77
CA TYR A 11 -1.22 -15.24 -1.50
C TYR A 11 -2.19 -16.06 -2.36
N GLY A 12 -1.67 -17.10 -3.00
CA GLY A 12 -2.46 -18.00 -3.84
C GLY A 12 -2.92 -17.42 -5.19
N LEU A 13 -2.48 -16.20 -5.57
CA LEU A 13 -2.82 -15.64 -6.88
C LEU A 13 -1.97 -16.26 -8.00
N ASP A 14 -2.57 -16.39 -9.18
CA ASP A 14 -1.86 -16.78 -10.39
C ASP A 14 -0.72 -15.77 -10.71
N GLY A 15 0.41 -16.31 -11.14
CA GLY A 15 1.60 -15.51 -11.40
C GLY A 15 2.38 -15.09 -10.14
N ILE A 16 1.94 -15.48 -8.94
CA ILE A 16 2.66 -15.29 -7.68
C ILE A 16 3.19 -16.63 -7.19
N ARG A 17 4.50 -16.73 -7.00
CA ARG A 17 5.14 -17.85 -6.31
C ARG A 17 5.54 -17.42 -4.92
N GLU A 18 4.94 -18.05 -3.92
CA GLU A 18 5.34 -17.89 -2.52
C GLU A 18 6.63 -18.67 -2.29
N ILE A 19 7.73 -17.97 -2.04
CA ILE A 19 9.02 -18.57 -1.69
C ILE A 19 9.02 -18.90 -0.21
N LEU A 20 8.72 -17.89 0.62
CA LEU A 20 8.48 -18.03 2.06
C LEU A 20 7.40 -17.02 2.47
N SER A 21 6.46 -17.43 3.31
CA SER A 21 5.38 -16.54 3.78
C SER A 21 4.91 -16.90 5.19
N SER A 22 4.57 -15.90 5.98
CA SER A 22 3.90 -16.04 7.28
C SER A 22 3.29 -14.70 7.69
N ASP A 23 1.99 -14.64 7.85
CA ASP A 23 1.24 -13.44 8.24
C ASP A 23 1.54 -12.24 7.32
N ASP A 24 2.11 -11.15 7.86
CA ASP A 24 2.51 -9.94 7.15
C ASP A 24 3.93 -10.01 6.56
N ASN A 25 4.66 -11.10 6.79
CA ASN A 25 6.02 -11.30 6.32
C ASN A 25 6.04 -12.25 5.11
N ALA A 26 6.74 -11.88 4.05
CA ALA A 26 6.83 -12.73 2.87
C ALA A 26 8.03 -12.43 1.99
N ILE A 27 8.49 -13.45 1.27
CA ILE A 27 9.36 -13.35 0.10
C ILE A 27 8.59 -14.01 -1.04
N LEU A 28 8.18 -13.19 -2.01
CA LEU A 28 7.36 -13.59 -3.14
C LEU A 28 8.10 -13.31 -4.45
N TYR A 29 7.86 -14.14 -5.45
CA TYR A 29 8.23 -13.87 -6.82
C TYR A 29 6.98 -13.74 -7.67
N LYS A 30 6.84 -12.61 -8.38
CA LYS A 30 5.70 -12.32 -9.24
C LYS A 30 6.15 -12.27 -10.68
N LYS A 31 5.44 -13.01 -11.53
CA LYS A 31 5.63 -13.03 -12.99
C LYS A 31 4.29 -12.81 -13.68
N LEU A 32 4.27 -11.84 -14.60
CA LEU A 32 3.08 -11.52 -15.40
C LEU A 32 3.46 -11.47 -16.88
N ASP A 33 2.64 -12.08 -17.72
CA ASP A 33 2.78 -12.03 -19.19
C ASP A 33 1.93 -10.90 -19.82
N TYR A 34 1.32 -10.07 -18.98
CA TYR A 34 0.47 -8.94 -19.36
C TYR A 34 0.78 -7.72 -18.49
N ASN A 35 0.36 -6.54 -18.92
CA ASN A 35 0.41 -5.33 -18.10
C ASN A 35 -0.71 -5.35 -17.06
N LEU A 36 -0.38 -4.94 -15.85
CA LEU A 36 -1.34 -4.80 -14.76
C LEU A 36 -1.29 -3.34 -14.28
N GLU A 37 -2.31 -2.57 -14.61
CA GLU A 37 -2.33 -1.11 -14.42
C GLU A 37 -3.42 -0.67 -13.46
N ASN A 38 -3.24 0.51 -12.84
CA ASN A 38 -4.20 1.18 -11.96
C ASN A 38 -4.62 0.32 -10.75
N ASN A 39 -3.67 -0.41 -10.15
CA ASN A 39 -3.95 -1.24 -8.98
C ASN A 39 -3.82 -0.43 -7.71
N GLU A 40 -4.94 -0.17 -7.07
CA GLU A 40 -5.00 0.48 -5.75
C GLU A 40 -4.56 -0.49 -4.67
N LYS A 41 -3.54 -0.11 -3.90
CA LYS A 41 -2.94 -0.92 -2.84
C LYS A 41 -2.85 -0.17 -1.53
N LEU A 42 -3.13 -0.85 -0.43
CA LEU A 42 -2.74 -0.46 0.92
C LEU A 42 -1.74 -1.48 1.45
N ILE A 43 -0.60 -1.02 1.92
CA ILE A 43 0.42 -1.90 2.47
C ILE A 43 0.42 -1.82 4.01
N THR A 44 0.37 -2.98 4.68
CA THR A 44 0.38 -3.09 6.16
C THR A 44 1.76 -3.38 6.73
N ALA A 45 2.66 -3.93 5.90
CA ALA A 45 4.06 -4.19 6.23
C ALA A 45 4.98 -3.30 5.39
N HIS A 46 6.23 -3.12 5.77
CA HIS A 46 7.22 -2.54 4.86
C HIS A 46 7.44 -3.46 3.67
N SER A 47 7.75 -2.89 2.52
CA SER A 47 8.02 -3.70 1.33
C SER A 47 9.25 -3.25 0.56
N ILE A 48 9.90 -4.23 -0.03
CA ILE A 48 10.91 -4.05 -1.07
C ILE A 48 10.37 -4.62 -2.37
N VAL A 49 10.51 -3.85 -3.44
CA VAL A 49 10.16 -4.26 -4.80
C VAL A 49 11.46 -4.26 -5.62
N TYR A 50 11.96 -5.44 -5.98
CA TYR A 50 13.13 -5.59 -6.85
C TYR A 50 12.68 -6.04 -8.24
N VAL A 51 12.93 -5.23 -9.26
CA VAL A 51 12.51 -5.49 -10.64
C VAL A 51 13.57 -6.31 -11.35
N VAL A 52 13.24 -7.55 -11.68
CA VAL A 52 14.09 -8.45 -12.48
C VAL A 52 13.93 -8.14 -13.96
N ASN A 53 12.66 -7.98 -14.41
CA ASN A 53 12.33 -7.67 -15.79
C ASN A 53 11.08 -6.79 -15.88
N GLY A 54 11.06 -5.83 -16.80
CA GLY A 54 9.95 -4.89 -16.98
C GLY A 54 10.10 -3.59 -16.18
N LYS A 55 8.97 -3.00 -15.81
CA LYS A 55 8.90 -1.70 -15.13
C LYS A 55 7.79 -1.72 -14.09
N VAL A 56 8.07 -1.22 -12.89
CA VAL A 56 7.07 -0.92 -11.87
C VAL A 56 6.99 0.59 -11.69
N SER A 57 5.78 1.14 -11.69
CA SER A 57 5.53 2.52 -11.29
C SER A 57 4.58 2.52 -10.09
N ILE A 58 4.86 3.39 -9.13
CA ILE A 58 4.08 3.56 -7.90
C ILE A 58 3.72 5.04 -7.80
N THR A 59 2.42 5.35 -7.81
CA THR A 59 1.91 6.70 -7.65
C THR A 59 1.25 6.86 -6.29
N THR A 60 1.76 7.76 -5.47
CA THR A 60 1.22 8.03 -4.12
C THR A 60 -0.06 8.84 -4.17
N LEU A 61 -0.76 8.94 -3.03
CA LEU A 61 -1.92 9.83 -2.89
C LEU A 61 -1.60 11.31 -3.19
N ASP A 62 -0.35 11.72 -3.04
CA ASP A 62 0.12 13.08 -3.32
C ASP A 62 0.53 13.29 -4.78
N ASN A 63 0.25 12.30 -5.64
CA ASN A 63 0.62 12.24 -7.06
C ASN A 63 2.15 12.25 -7.30
N GLU A 64 2.94 11.83 -6.32
CA GLU A 64 4.36 11.58 -6.53
C GLU A 64 4.53 10.22 -7.19
N GLU A 65 5.32 10.15 -8.26
CA GLU A 65 5.59 8.92 -9.02
C GLU A 65 7.00 8.40 -8.71
N PHE A 66 7.09 7.11 -8.38
CA PHE A 66 8.33 6.38 -8.17
C PHE A 66 8.41 5.22 -9.16
N VAL A 67 9.48 5.16 -9.92
CA VAL A 67 9.65 4.18 -10.99
C VAL A 67 10.87 3.34 -10.75
N ALA A 68 10.73 2.01 -10.86
CA ALA A 68 11.83 1.06 -10.94
C ALA A 68 11.78 0.27 -12.26
N LYS A 69 12.94 0.04 -12.85
CA LYS A 69 13.16 -0.74 -14.07
C LYS A 69 14.05 -1.94 -13.77
N ASN A 70 14.41 -2.70 -14.79
CA ASN A 70 15.29 -3.86 -14.68
C ASN A 70 16.54 -3.57 -13.84
N GLY A 71 16.76 -4.38 -12.81
CA GLY A 71 17.88 -4.24 -11.88
C GLY A 71 17.74 -3.13 -10.84
N GLU A 72 16.60 -2.41 -10.81
CA GLU A 72 16.33 -1.36 -9.81
C GLU A 72 15.41 -1.85 -8.70
N MET A 73 15.48 -1.18 -7.55
CA MET A 73 14.75 -1.56 -6.35
C MET A 73 14.10 -0.35 -5.68
N LEU A 74 12.87 -0.54 -5.17
CA LEU A 74 12.14 0.45 -4.39
C LEU A 74 11.90 -0.07 -2.97
N PHE A 75 12.04 0.81 -2.00
CA PHE A 75 11.49 0.64 -0.66
C PHE A 75 10.14 1.35 -0.57
N VAL A 76 9.14 0.65 -0.04
CA VAL A 76 7.79 1.17 0.22
C VAL A 76 7.50 1.02 1.71
N PRO A 77 7.39 2.11 2.47
CA PRO A 77 7.10 2.04 3.89
C PRO A 77 5.68 1.52 4.15
N ARG A 78 5.49 0.85 5.29
CA ARG A 78 4.17 0.40 5.75
C ARG A 78 3.19 1.56 5.90
N ASP A 79 1.90 1.23 5.98
CA ASP A 79 0.81 2.20 6.09
C ASP A 79 0.78 3.21 4.92
N SER A 80 1.29 2.78 3.74
CA SER A 80 1.26 3.55 2.50
C SER A 80 0.08 3.10 1.62
N TYR A 81 -0.64 4.07 1.09
CA TYR A 81 -1.60 3.85 0.01
C TYR A 81 -0.97 4.37 -1.30
N PHE A 82 -1.11 3.59 -2.35
CA PHE A 82 -0.59 3.95 -3.66
C PHE A 82 -1.33 3.21 -4.78
N ILE A 83 -1.17 3.72 -5.99
CA ILE A 83 -1.55 3.03 -7.23
C ILE A 83 -0.28 2.45 -7.83
N SER A 84 -0.32 1.19 -8.23
CA SER A 84 0.83 0.51 -8.84
C SER A 84 0.51 0.02 -10.24
N ASP A 85 1.47 0.23 -11.16
CA ASP A 85 1.47 -0.32 -12.49
C ASP A 85 2.65 -1.27 -12.64
N TYR A 86 2.38 -2.45 -13.19
CA TYR A 86 3.37 -3.46 -13.54
C TYR A 86 3.36 -3.61 -15.06
N LEU A 87 4.39 -3.10 -15.71
CA LEU A 87 4.48 -3.05 -17.16
C LEU A 87 5.55 -4.03 -17.62
N LYS A 88 5.15 -5.01 -18.43
CA LYS A 88 6.09 -5.93 -19.05
C LYS A 88 6.93 -5.24 -20.13
N ASP A 89 8.12 -5.75 -20.36
CA ASP A 89 8.86 -5.51 -21.58
C ASP A 89 8.48 -6.52 -22.69
N GLU A 90 9.41 -6.88 -23.57
CA GLU A 90 9.15 -7.79 -24.67
C GLU A 90 8.71 -9.21 -24.24
N LYS A 91 9.10 -9.66 -23.04
CA LYS A 91 8.86 -11.03 -22.55
C LYS A 91 7.82 -11.09 -21.46
N SER A 92 8.15 -10.57 -20.30
CA SER A 92 7.33 -10.67 -19.09
C SER A 92 7.65 -9.52 -18.14
N MET A 93 6.81 -9.34 -17.15
CA MET A 93 7.09 -8.53 -15.98
C MET A 93 7.48 -9.45 -14.83
N GLU A 94 8.66 -9.28 -14.25
CA GLU A 94 9.18 -10.15 -13.19
C GLU A 94 9.75 -9.32 -12.04
N VAL A 95 9.26 -9.58 -10.81
CA VAL A 95 9.70 -8.89 -9.60
C VAL A 95 9.80 -9.83 -8.41
N TYR A 96 10.75 -9.55 -7.53
CA TYR A 96 10.71 -10.03 -6.15
C TYR A 96 10.02 -8.98 -5.28
N LEU A 97 9.13 -9.47 -4.40
CA LEU A 97 8.43 -8.67 -3.40
C LEU A 97 8.78 -9.22 -2.02
N LEU A 98 9.42 -8.41 -1.19
CA LEU A 98 9.71 -8.75 0.19
C LEU A 98 8.82 -7.90 1.09
N PHE A 99 8.14 -8.53 2.02
CA PHE A 99 7.33 -7.87 3.04
C PHE A 99 7.87 -8.21 4.42
N PHE A 100 7.98 -7.22 5.29
CA PHE A 100 8.46 -7.38 6.65
C PHE A 100 7.76 -6.43 7.61
N ASP A 101 7.30 -6.99 8.72
CA ASP A 101 6.52 -6.31 9.72
C ASP A 101 7.38 -5.51 10.73
N HIS A 102 6.71 -4.90 11.69
CA HIS A 102 7.35 -4.14 12.75
C HIS A 102 8.33 -4.96 13.59
N ASP A 103 8.02 -6.23 13.87
CA ASP A 103 8.84 -7.08 14.72
C ASP A 103 10.18 -7.41 14.06
N ILE A 104 10.17 -7.66 12.74
CA ILE A 104 11.40 -7.84 11.96
C ILE A 104 12.24 -6.56 11.96
N VAL A 105 11.60 -5.40 11.79
CA VAL A 105 12.30 -4.11 11.81
C VAL A 105 12.92 -3.84 13.17
N LEU A 106 12.22 -4.08 14.26
CA LEU A 106 12.78 -3.89 15.61
C LEU A 106 14.00 -4.78 15.84
N LYS A 107 13.95 -6.06 15.46
CA LYS A 107 15.10 -6.98 15.57
C LYS A 107 16.29 -6.51 14.75
N PHE A 108 16.06 -5.98 13.55
CA PHE A 108 17.11 -5.42 12.70
C PHE A 108 17.73 -4.16 13.33
N LEU A 109 16.90 -3.24 13.86
CA LEU A 109 17.35 -1.97 14.43
C LEU A 109 17.95 -2.08 15.84
N GLU A 110 17.79 -3.21 16.53
CA GLU A 110 18.24 -3.41 17.92
C GLU A 110 19.73 -3.09 18.11
N LYS A 111 20.55 -3.31 17.08
CA LYS A 111 22.01 -3.08 17.10
C LYS A 111 22.45 -1.82 16.36
N MET A 112 21.51 -1.00 15.89
CA MET A 112 21.81 0.18 15.10
C MET A 112 21.82 1.46 15.96
N PRO A 113 22.71 2.44 15.67
CA PRO A 113 22.69 3.71 16.37
C PRO A 113 21.38 4.47 16.08
N ILE A 114 20.82 5.12 17.10
CA ILE A 114 19.61 5.92 16.96
C ILE A 114 19.98 7.24 16.28
N SER A 115 19.39 7.52 15.14
CA SER A 115 19.48 8.81 14.45
C SER A 115 18.07 9.34 14.18
N SER A 116 17.87 10.64 14.35
CA SER A 116 16.58 11.28 14.10
C SER A 116 16.72 12.31 12.98
N ASN A 117 15.76 12.33 12.06
CA ASN A 117 15.45 13.43 11.14
C ASN A 117 15.40 13.14 9.62
N ASN A 118 14.76 12.07 9.20
CA ASN A 118 14.33 12.01 7.79
C ASN A 118 12.84 11.63 7.68
N LYS A 119 12.12 12.19 6.70
CA LYS A 119 10.76 11.74 6.36
C LYS A 119 10.85 10.37 5.71
N SER A 120 10.06 9.41 6.21
CA SER A 120 9.89 8.13 5.53
C SER A 120 9.05 8.32 4.28
N THR A 121 9.66 8.13 3.13
CA THR A 121 8.99 8.16 1.82
C THR A 121 9.36 6.92 1.02
N ILE A 122 8.59 6.62 -0.02
CA ILE A 122 9.02 5.67 -1.04
C ILE A 122 10.35 6.17 -1.61
N CYS A 123 11.33 5.30 -1.75
CA CYS A 123 12.63 5.67 -2.31
C CYS A 123 13.27 4.53 -3.10
N LYS A 124 14.16 4.91 -4.04
CA LYS A 124 15.04 3.95 -4.70
C LYS A 124 16.15 3.52 -3.75
N LEU A 125 16.47 2.23 -3.79
CA LEU A 125 17.59 1.66 -3.06
C LEU A 125 18.70 1.26 -4.02
N LEU A 126 19.94 1.33 -3.55
CA LEU A 126 21.11 0.86 -4.29
C LEU A 126 21.06 -0.67 -4.35
N VAL A 127 21.23 -1.22 -5.54
CA VAL A 127 21.38 -2.66 -5.76
C VAL A 127 22.87 -2.97 -5.90
N THR A 128 23.40 -3.75 -4.95
CA THR A 128 24.79 -4.24 -4.95
C THR A 128 24.84 -5.67 -5.49
N ASP A 129 26.05 -6.16 -5.82
CA ASP A 129 26.25 -7.55 -6.23
C ASP A 129 25.78 -8.53 -5.15
N ASN A 130 25.94 -8.19 -3.87
CA ASN A 130 25.46 -9.00 -2.74
C ASN A 130 23.94 -9.17 -2.77
N ILE A 131 23.20 -8.12 -3.12
CA ILE A 131 21.73 -8.18 -3.26
C ILE A 131 21.33 -9.05 -4.46
N VAL A 132 22.01 -8.92 -5.59
CA VAL A 132 21.77 -9.78 -6.77
C VAL A 132 22.02 -11.25 -6.43
N ASN A 133 23.14 -11.52 -5.74
CA ASN A 133 23.51 -12.87 -5.29
C ASN A 133 22.49 -13.43 -4.29
N TYR A 134 21.94 -12.59 -3.40
CA TYR A 134 20.86 -12.99 -2.48
C TYR A 134 19.64 -13.51 -3.26
N PHE A 135 19.13 -12.76 -4.24
CA PHE A 135 17.99 -13.19 -5.03
C PHE A 135 18.30 -14.44 -5.86
N THR A 136 19.48 -14.53 -6.44
CA THR A 136 19.95 -15.72 -7.15
C THR A 136 19.97 -16.95 -6.23
N SER A 137 20.45 -16.80 -5.00
CA SER A 137 20.48 -17.89 -4.02
C SER A 137 19.07 -18.33 -3.60
N ILE A 138 18.17 -17.37 -3.37
CA ILE A 138 16.76 -17.64 -3.05
C ILE A 138 16.08 -18.41 -4.18
N GLU A 139 16.35 -18.09 -5.42
CA GLU A 139 15.76 -18.77 -6.58
C GLU A 139 16.24 -20.24 -6.70
N GLN A 140 17.51 -20.48 -6.40
CA GLN A 140 18.11 -21.81 -6.43
C GLN A 140 17.69 -22.70 -5.25
N MET A 141 17.23 -22.09 -4.15
CA MET A 141 16.75 -22.84 -2.99
C MET A 141 15.35 -23.41 -3.22
N HIS A 142 15.19 -24.71 -2.93
CA HIS A 142 13.92 -25.38 -2.90
C HIS A 142 13.44 -25.52 -1.46
N PHE A 143 12.44 -24.77 -1.05
CA PHE A 143 11.90 -24.85 0.29
C PHE A 143 10.79 -25.92 0.35
N ASN A 144 10.98 -26.95 1.16
CA ASN A 144 9.97 -27.99 1.38
C ASN A 144 8.75 -27.46 2.15
N ASN A 145 8.93 -26.36 2.90
CA ASN A 145 7.88 -25.72 3.67
C ASN A 145 7.96 -24.21 3.47
N THR A 146 7.09 -23.67 2.65
CA THR A 146 7.00 -22.24 2.36
C THR A 146 6.53 -21.40 3.56
N HIS A 147 5.88 -22.02 4.55
CA HIS A 147 5.40 -21.35 5.78
C HIS A 147 6.36 -21.49 6.98
N ASN A 148 7.65 -21.74 6.73
CA ASN A 148 8.64 -21.80 7.79
C ASN A 148 8.98 -20.38 8.30
N LYS A 149 8.31 -19.96 9.38
CA LYS A 149 8.44 -18.62 9.97
C LYS A 149 9.87 -18.28 10.40
N HIS A 150 10.60 -19.23 10.99
CA HIS A 150 11.97 -18.98 11.44
C HIS A 150 12.93 -18.77 10.27
N LEU A 151 12.79 -19.59 9.23
CA LEU A 151 13.61 -19.44 8.03
C LEU A 151 13.31 -18.13 7.30
N LEU A 152 12.03 -17.76 7.20
CA LEU A 152 11.60 -16.48 6.65
C LEU A 152 12.23 -15.30 7.42
N GLU A 153 12.16 -15.33 8.75
CA GLU A 153 12.77 -14.31 9.61
C GLU A 153 14.27 -14.16 9.34
N VAL A 154 15.01 -15.29 9.33
CA VAL A 154 16.44 -15.29 9.04
C VAL A 154 16.74 -14.69 7.67
N LYS A 155 15.98 -15.08 6.63
CA LYS A 155 16.17 -14.58 5.27
C LYS A 155 15.84 -13.10 5.11
N LEU A 156 14.81 -12.61 5.79
CA LEU A 156 14.48 -11.18 5.80
C LEU A 156 15.55 -10.36 6.53
N LEU A 157 16.03 -10.83 7.68
CA LEU A 157 17.12 -10.16 8.42
C LEU A 157 18.43 -10.16 7.63
N GLU A 158 18.80 -11.27 6.99
CA GLU A 158 19.94 -11.33 6.07
C GLU A 158 19.84 -10.24 5.00
N PHE A 159 18.69 -10.14 4.34
CA PHE A 159 18.46 -9.14 3.30
C PHE A 159 18.55 -7.70 3.84
N LEU A 160 17.94 -7.41 4.98
CA LEU A 160 18.01 -6.09 5.61
C LEU A 160 19.44 -5.70 6.00
N HIS A 161 20.27 -6.67 6.44
CA HIS A 161 21.68 -6.43 6.73
C HIS A 161 22.48 -6.14 5.46
N LEU A 162 22.22 -6.82 4.33
CA LEU A 162 22.85 -6.48 3.05
C LEU A 162 22.49 -5.06 2.57
N LEU A 163 21.25 -4.62 2.81
CA LEU A 163 20.83 -3.24 2.52
C LEU A 163 21.50 -2.21 3.44
N SER A 164 21.82 -2.58 4.67
CA SER A 164 22.42 -1.67 5.65
C SER A 164 23.90 -1.36 5.39
N GLU A 165 24.55 -2.03 4.44
CA GLU A 165 25.87 -1.63 3.93
C GLU A 165 25.83 -0.19 3.35
N THR A 166 24.63 0.30 3.02
CA THR A 166 24.36 1.72 2.71
C THR A 166 23.72 2.41 3.91
N GLU A 167 24.41 3.35 4.56
CA GLU A 167 23.91 4.06 5.77
C GLU A 167 22.52 4.67 5.58
N SER A 168 22.15 5.06 4.36
CA SER A 168 20.90 5.71 4.05
C SER A 168 19.65 4.84 4.30
N PHE A 169 19.73 3.51 4.09
CA PHE A 169 18.59 2.62 4.26
C PHE A 169 18.18 2.46 5.73
N ALA A 170 19.15 2.20 6.61
CA ALA A 170 18.89 2.05 8.04
C ALA A 170 18.24 3.30 8.63
N LEU A 171 18.68 4.49 8.23
CA LEU A 171 18.09 5.77 8.62
C LEU A 171 16.67 5.94 8.08
N THR A 172 16.42 5.56 6.83
CA THR A 172 15.08 5.61 6.22
C THR A 172 14.11 4.67 6.94
N LEU A 173 14.56 3.46 7.24
CA LEU A 173 13.74 2.47 7.95
C LEU A 173 13.45 2.92 9.40
N GLN A 174 14.45 3.42 10.10
CA GLN A 174 14.30 3.98 11.45
C GLN A 174 13.34 5.17 11.46
N SER A 175 13.45 6.07 10.48
CA SER A 175 12.52 7.19 10.32
C SER A 175 11.09 6.74 10.04
N SER A 176 10.90 5.65 9.28
CA SER A 176 9.58 5.10 9.01
C SER A 176 8.93 4.53 10.27
N GLU A 177 9.70 3.94 11.16
CA GLU A 177 9.22 3.44 12.45
C GLU A 177 8.91 4.56 13.45
N GLN A 178 9.74 5.60 13.49
CA GLN A 178 9.56 6.76 14.37
C GLN A 178 8.47 7.69 13.85
N SER A 179 8.32 7.81 12.54
CA SER A 179 7.31 8.63 11.90
C SER A 179 5.93 7.95 11.90
N LYS A 180 5.46 7.48 13.06
CA LYS A 180 4.04 7.55 13.38
C LYS A 180 3.63 9.02 13.41
N GLN A 181 4.01 9.81 12.38
CA GLN A 181 3.48 11.14 12.19
C GLN A 181 1.98 10.93 12.01
N LYS A 182 1.25 11.19 13.09
CA LYS A 182 -0.19 11.25 13.07
C LYS A 182 -0.58 12.27 12.02
N ARG A 183 -0.74 11.81 10.77
CA ARG A 183 -1.25 12.68 9.71
C ARG A 183 -2.52 13.34 10.20
N ALA A 184 -2.70 14.60 9.89
CA ALA A 184 -3.93 15.30 10.27
C ALA A 184 -5.13 14.54 9.67
N ILE A 185 -6.00 14.02 10.54
CA ILE A 185 -7.17 13.22 10.12
C ILE A 185 -7.99 13.99 9.07
N ASP A 186 -8.13 15.30 9.29
CA ASP A 186 -8.93 16.15 8.41
C ASP A 186 -8.33 16.26 7.01
N GLU A 187 -7.02 16.54 6.93
CA GLU A 187 -6.33 16.65 5.65
C GLU A 187 -6.42 15.35 4.86
N LEU A 188 -6.20 14.22 5.55
CA LEU A 188 -6.29 12.91 4.92
C LEU A 188 -7.71 12.62 4.42
N MET A 189 -8.74 12.87 5.23
CA MET A 189 -10.12 12.62 4.84
C MET A 189 -10.62 13.59 3.78
N VAL A 190 -10.32 14.89 3.90
CA VAL A 190 -10.73 15.90 2.91
C VAL A 190 -10.08 15.67 1.56
N LYS A 191 -8.81 15.26 1.54
CA LYS A 191 -8.06 15.04 0.30
C LYS A 191 -8.49 13.77 -0.44
N HIS A 192 -9.00 12.75 0.29
CA HIS A 192 -9.18 11.40 -0.25
C HIS A 192 -10.57 10.79 0.00
N TYR A 193 -11.59 11.59 0.37
CA TYR A 193 -12.94 11.09 0.63
C TYR A 193 -13.58 10.41 -0.57
N ASP A 194 -13.19 10.78 -1.78
CA ASP A 194 -13.70 10.25 -3.04
C ASP A 194 -13.03 8.96 -3.51
N LYS A 195 -11.97 8.53 -2.82
CA LYS A 195 -11.30 7.24 -3.07
C LYS A 195 -12.04 6.11 -2.35
N ASN A 196 -11.91 4.89 -2.87
CA ASN A 196 -12.50 3.70 -2.23
C ASN A 196 -11.71 3.28 -0.99
N ILE A 197 -11.59 4.18 -0.01
CA ILE A 197 -10.88 3.96 1.26
C ILE A 197 -11.92 3.81 2.37
N SER A 198 -11.81 2.74 3.16
CA SER A 198 -12.64 2.49 4.34
C SER A 198 -12.18 3.31 5.55
N ILE A 199 -13.02 3.42 6.58
CA ILE A 199 -12.64 4.13 7.82
C ILE A 199 -11.49 3.44 8.56
N SER A 200 -11.39 2.12 8.51
CA SER A 200 -10.27 1.37 9.08
C SER A 200 -8.95 1.70 8.37
N GLU A 201 -8.98 1.81 7.06
CA GLU A 201 -7.83 2.18 6.25
C GLU A 201 -7.42 3.64 6.46
N PHE A 202 -8.39 4.58 6.58
CA PHE A 202 -8.08 5.95 7.00
C PHE A 202 -7.44 6.00 8.39
N ALA A 203 -7.87 5.16 9.32
CA ALA A 203 -7.26 5.06 10.63
C ALA A 203 -5.79 4.61 10.52
N SER A 204 -5.52 3.53 9.79
CA SER A 204 -4.16 3.02 9.51
C SER A 204 -3.28 4.09 8.85
N LEU A 205 -3.75 4.68 7.75
CA LEU A 205 -3.03 5.74 7.02
C LEU A 205 -2.73 6.98 7.88
N SER A 206 -3.55 7.22 8.92
CA SER A 206 -3.31 8.30 9.88
C SER A 206 -2.39 7.91 11.04
N GLY A 207 -1.89 6.67 11.07
CA GLY A 207 -1.09 6.13 12.17
C GLY A 207 -1.88 5.94 13.48
N ARG A 208 -3.18 5.63 13.39
CA ARG A 208 -4.08 5.47 14.56
C ARG A 208 -4.78 4.13 14.55
N SER A 209 -5.11 3.62 15.74
CA SER A 209 -6.10 2.56 15.85
C SER A 209 -7.49 3.08 15.43
N LEU A 210 -8.37 2.21 14.93
CA LEU A 210 -9.74 2.57 14.53
C LEU A 210 -10.50 3.27 15.66
N SER A 211 -10.33 2.81 16.90
CA SER A 211 -10.96 3.40 18.08
C SER A 211 -10.47 4.83 18.35
N SER A 212 -9.16 5.06 18.27
CA SER A 212 -8.55 6.39 18.46
C SER A 212 -8.97 7.34 17.34
N PHE A 213 -8.99 6.88 16.09
CA PHE A 213 -9.44 7.64 14.94
C PHE A 213 -10.89 8.10 15.09
N ASN A 214 -11.80 7.16 15.38
CA ASN A 214 -13.23 7.48 15.58
C ASN A 214 -13.45 8.48 16.71
N ARG A 215 -12.75 8.32 17.85
CA ARG A 215 -12.89 9.21 19.01
C ARG A 215 -12.36 10.61 18.70
N GLU A 216 -11.19 10.73 18.08
CA GLU A 216 -10.58 12.02 17.72
C GLU A 216 -11.41 12.76 16.67
N PHE A 217 -11.86 12.07 15.62
CA PHE A 217 -12.71 12.64 14.59
C PHE A 217 -14.04 13.13 15.16
N LYS A 218 -14.73 12.28 15.98
CA LYS A 218 -16.01 12.65 16.59
C LYS A 218 -15.88 13.86 17.52
N ARG A 219 -14.77 13.95 18.27
CA ARG A 219 -14.49 15.10 19.14
C ARG A 219 -14.38 16.41 18.35
N LYS A 220 -13.74 16.35 17.16
CA LYS A 220 -13.46 17.53 16.33
C LYS A 220 -14.65 17.94 15.44
N HIS A 221 -15.33 16.95 14.85
CA HIS A 221 -16.39 17.19 13.85
C HIS A 221 -17.82 16.96 14.37
N HIS A 222 -17.99 16.58 15.63
CA HIS A 222 -19.29 16.28 16.25
C HIS A 222 -20.14 15.24 15.48
N THR A 223 -19.49 14.45 14.60
CA THR A 223 -20.09 13.37 13.82
C THR A 223 -19.13 12.20 13.69
N THR A 224 -19.63 11.02 13.27
CA THR A 224 -18.74 9.89 13.02
C THR A 224 -18.03 10.04 11.67
N PRO A 225 -16.77 9.54 11.53
CA PRO A 225 -16.05 9.56 10.26
C PRO A 225 -16.87 8.94 9.11
N LYS A 226 -17.54 7.82 9.38
CA LYS A 226 -18.39 7.13 8.38
C LYS A 226 -19.53 8.02 7.88
N LYS A 227 -20.24 8.70 8.78
CA LYS A 227 -21.35 9.59 8.40
C LYS A 227 -20.82 10.78 7.60
N TRP A 228 -19.73 11.37 8.03
CA TRP A 228 -19.07 12.48 7.33
C TRP A 228 -18.63 12.05 5.92
N LEU A 229 -17.96 10.89 5.80
CA LEU A 229 -17.47 10.37 4.52
C LEU A 229 -18.62 10.14 3.53
N ILE A 230 -19.71 9.54 3.98
CA ILE A 230 -20.92 9.35 3.16
C ILE A 230 -21.46 10.70 2.68
N GLN A 231 -21.57 11.68 3.56
CA GLN A 231 -22.06 13.01 3.21
C GLN A 231 -21.20 13.67 2.14
N GLN A 232 -19.86 13.70 2.32
CA GLN A 232 -18.95 14.30 1.34
C GLN A 232 -19.05 13.63 -0.04
N ARG A 233 -19.04 12.30 -0.07
CA ARG A 233 -19.19 11.51 -1.30
C ARG A 233 -20.50 11.83 -2.01
N ILE A 234 -21.61 11.84 -1.30
CA ILE A 234 -22.94 12.11 -1.89
C ILE A 234 -23.05 13.57 -2.36
N HIS A 235 -22.46 14.55 -1.66
CA HIS A 235 -22.40 15.93 -2.13
C HIS A 235 -21.61 16.06 -3.42
N LYS A 236 -20.44 15.42 -3.54
CA LYS A 236 -19.69 15.41 -4.80
C LYS A 236 -20.48 14.74 -5.94
N ALA A 237 -21.12 13.59 -5.69
CA ALA A 237 -21.94 12.92 -6.69
C ALA A 237 -23.10 13.80 -7.17
N HIS A 238 -23.68 14.60 -6.28
CA HIS A 238 -24.75 15.53 -6.65
C HIS A 238 -24.26 16.54 -7.70
N HIS A 239 -23.07 17.12 -7.53
CA HIS A 239 -22.47 18.01 -8.53
C HIS A 239 -22.17 17.27 -9.85
N LEU A 240 -21.61 16.06 -9.79
CA LEU A 240 -21.34 15.26 -10.99
C LEU A 240 -22.61 14.97 -11.80
N LEU A 241 -23.72 14.70 -11.11
CA LEU A 241 -25.04 14.49 -11.76
C LEU A 241 -25.56 15.79 -12.40
N GLN A 242 -25.38 16.95 -11.75
CA GLN A 242 -25.72 18.24 -12.31
C GLN A 242 -24.90 18.59 -13.56
N ASP A 243 -23.63 18.15 -13.57
CA ASP A 243 -22.71 18.28 -14.71
C ASP A 243 -23.00 17.26 -15.84
N GLY A 244 -24.07 16.47 -15.73
CA GLY A 244 -24.55 15.55 -16.76
C GLY A 244 -23.93 14.16 -16.73
N LYS A 245 -23.16 13.80 -15.72
CA LYS A 245 -22.64 12.42 -15.57
C LYS A 245 -23.76 11.46 -15.25
N SER A 246 -23.63 10.23 -15.73
CA SER A 246 -24.59 9.16 -15.40
C SER A 246 -24.55 8.77 -13.92
N VAL A 247 -25.61 8.17 -13.43
CA VAL A 247 -25.72 7.65 -12.05
C VAL A 247 -24.59 6.65 -11.74
N THR A 248 -24.25 5.80 -12.69
CA THR A 248 -23.21 4.78 -12.56
C THR A 248 -21.82 5.39 -12.49
N GLU A 249 -21.50 6.30 -13.42
CA GLU A 249 -20.21 7.02 -13.42
C GLU A 249 -20.02 7.82 -12.13
N SER A 250 -21.06 8.59 -11.72
CA SER A 250 -21.02 9.38 -10.49
C SER A 250 -20.77 8.50 -9.26
N ALA A 251 -21.41 7.33 -9.17
CA ALA A 251 -21.22 6.40 -8.07
C ALA A 251 -19.77 5.90 -7.98
N PHE A 252 -19.20 5.46 -9.10
CA PHE A 252 -17.81 4.95 -9.13
C PHE A 252 -16.76 6.04 -8.85
N GLU A 253 -16.96 7.24 -9.39
CA GLU A 253 -16.04 8.37 -9.20
C GLU A 253 -15.92 8.82 -7.75
N ILE A 254 -16.96 8.58 -6.93
CA ILE A 254 -16.95 8.91 -5.49
C ILE A 254 -16.61 7.71 -4.59
N GLY A 255 -16.09 6.63 -5.17
CA GLY A 255 -15.62 5.45 -4.44
C GLY A 255 -16.72 4.48 -4.00
N TYR A 256 -17.91 4.49 -4.62
CA TYR A 256 -18.91 3.44 -4.41
C TYR A 256 -18.71 2.30 -5.41
N MET A 257 -18.53 1.09 -4.89
CA MET A 257 -18.43 -0.13 -5.70
C MET A 257 -19.79 -0.72 -6.10
N ASN A 258 -20.86 -0.28 -5.46
CA ASN A 258 -22.23 -0.77 -5.69
C ASN A 258 -23.18 0.40 -5.86
N VAL A 259 -23.73 0.51 -7.07
CA VAL A 259 -24.67 1.59 -7.44
C VAL A 259 -25.93 1.57 -6.60
N SER A 260 -26.43 0.40 -6.17
CA SER A 260 -27.63 0.31 -5.32
C SER A 260 -27.39 0.92 -3.94
N HIS A 261 -26.20 0.71 -3.36
CA HIS A 261 -25.82 1.34 -2.10
C HIS A 261 -25.69 2.86 -2.23
N PHE A 262 -25.13 3.33 -3.36
CA PHE A 262 -25.07 4.74 -3.68
C PHE A 262 -26.49 5.37 -3.76
N ILE A 263 -27.39 4.76 -4.54
CA ILE A 263 -28.78 5.27 -4.71
C ILE A 263 -29.47 5.37 -3.36
N LYS A 264 -29.31 4.37 -2.48
CA LYS A 264 -29.88 4.38 -1.13
C LYS A 264 -29.33 5.55 -0.29
N ALA A 265 -27.99 5.71 -0.24
CA ALA A 265 -27.33 6.77 0.50
C ALA A 265 -27.71 8.17 -0.04
N TYR A 266 -27.81 8.30 -1.35
CA TYR A 266 -28.22 9.54 -2.00
C TYR A 266 -29.67 9.92 -1.62
N LYS A 267 -30.60 8.95 -1.66
CA LYS A 267 -31.98 9.15 -1.25
C LYS A 267 -32.09 9.52 0.23
N GLU A 268 -31.28 8.94 1.11
CA GLU A 268 -31.27 9.28 2.54
C GLU A 268 -30.86 10.75 2.79
N ILE A 269 -29.98 11.32 1.96
CA ILE A 269 -29.48 12.69 2.12
C ILE A 269 -30.36 13.72 1.39
N TYR A 270 -30.78 13.43 0.15
CA TYR A 270 -31.53 14.37 -0.70
C TYR A 270 -33.02 14.12 -0.77
N GLY A 271 -33.54 13.05 -0.15
CA GLY A 271 -34.95 12.70 -0.16
C GLY A 271 -35.47 12.13 -1.49
N LYS A 272 -34.69 12.17 -2.56
CA LYS A 272 -35.03 11.70 -3.92
C LYS A 272 -33.92 10.87 -4.52
N THR A 273 -34.25 10.07 -5.54
CA THR A 273 -33.24 9.23 -6.23
C THR A 273 -32.40 10.05 -7.21
N PRO A 274 -31.14 9.61 -7.54
CA PRO A 274 -30.29 10.33 -8.49
C PRO A 274 -30.86 10.46 -9.91
N LYS A 275 -31.79 9.59 -10.32
CA LYS A 275 -32.47 9.64 -11.64
C LYS A 275 -33.53 10.74 -11.78
N GLN A 276 -33.88 11.41 -10.71
CA GLN A 276 -34.89 12.47 -10.68
C GLN A 276 -34.28 13.88 -10.80
N TYR A 277 -33.08 13.94 -11.32
CA TYR A 277 -32.37 15.17 -11.66
C TYR A 277 -32.33 15.43 -13.15
#